data_d5600b233434d07da8d7ba7494ea4938
#
_entry.id   d5600b233434d07da8d7ba7494ea4938
#
_cell.length_a   1.000
_cell.length_b   1.000
_cell.length_c   1.000
_cell.angle_alpha   90.00
_cell.angle_beta   90.00
_cell.angle_gamma   90.00
#
_symmetry.space_group_name_H-M   'P 1'
#
loop_
_entity.id
_entity.type
_entity.pdbx_description
1 polymer ?
#
loop_
_entity_poly.entity_id
_entity_poly.type
_entity_poly.pdbx_seq_one_letter_code
_entity_poly.pdbx_strand_id
1 'polypeptide(L)'
;MKVRGFEIVNEASRKFANETISLPIRGDKGSAGYDFFSNEKIVIEPGEKHIFWTDIKSYMQEDEVLNIHVRSSIGIKKGLLLCNGTGIIDSSYYSNPGNDGNIGIAIKNFSNEPVEIAQGERVAQGVFQKYLVADTDIVANESRVGGVGSTGR
;
A
#
# COMPACT_ATOMS: atom_id res chain seq x y z
N MET A 1 3.27 -24.18 0.62
CA MET A 1 2.91 -23.43 -0.60
C MET A 1 2.52 -21.99 -0.24
N LYS A 2 3.08 -21.02 -0.95
CA LYS A 2 2.73 -19.61 -0.77
C LYS A 2 1.48 -19.29 -1.58
N VAL A 3 0.43 -18.81 -0.92
CA VAL A 3 -0.82 -18.44 -1.57
C VAL A 3 -0.99 -16.92 -1.62
N ARG A 4 -0.86 -16.25 -0.49
CA ARG A 4 -0.90 -14.79 -0.38
C ARG A 4 -0.19 -14.33 0.88
N GLY A 5 0.38 -13.14 0.82
CA GLY A 5 1.07 -12.59 1.98
C GLY A 5 1.98 -11.44 1.62
N PHE A 6 2.92 -11.17 2.49
CA PHE A 6 3.82 -10.04 2.39
C PHE A 6 5.28 -10.48 2.54
N GLU A 7 6.15 -9.75 1.85
CA GLU A 7 7.60 -9.92 1.97
C GLU A 7 8.26 -8.55 1.95
N ILE A 8 9.46 -8.47 2.51
CA ILE A 8 10.28 -7.26 2.39
C ILE A 8 10.85 -7.24 0.97
N VAL A 9 10.86 -6.07 0.34
CA VAL A 9 11.44 -5.91 -1.00
C VAL A 9 12.95 -6.19 -0.98
N ASN A 10 13.53 -6.45 -2.15
CA ASN A 10 14.96 -6.70 -2.25
C ASN A 10 15.78 -5.47 -1.82
N GLU A 11 17.05 -5.70 -1.50
CA GLU A 11 17.95 -4.68 -0.96
C GLU A 11 18.01 -3.43 -1.84
N ALA A 12 18.10 -3.62 -3.16
CA ALA A 12 18.23 -2.52 -4.12
C ALA A 12 16.97 -1.63 -4.19
N SER A 13 15.81 -2.16 -3.79
CA SER A 13 14.54 -1.44 -3.84
C SER A 13 14.12 -0.83 -2.51
N ARG A 14 14.91 -1.05 -1.45
CA ARG A 14 14.64 -0.54 -0.12
C ARG A 14 14.77 0.99 -0.06
N LYS A 15 13.78 1.65 0.52
CA LYS A 15 13.84 3.09 0.81
C LYS A 15 14.36 3.34 2.22
N PHE A 16 14.19 2.38 3.11
CA PHE A 16 14.60 2.45 4.52
C PHE A 16 15.53 1.28 4.85
N ALA A 17 16.65 1.18 4.10
CA ALA A 17 17.54 0.03 4.18
C ALA A 17 18.18 -0.17 5.57
N ASN A 18 18.28 0.89 6.36
CA ASN A 18 18.87 0.84 7.71
C ASN A 18 17.83 0.58 8.80
N GLU A 19 16.54 0.46 8.41
CA GLU A 19 15.47 0.25 9.37
C GLU A 19 15.03 -1.22 9.40
N THR A 20 14.54 -1.66 10.56
CA THR A 20 13.90 -2.96 10.68
C THR A 20 12.46 -2.81 10.20
N ILE A 21 12.09 -3.56 9.16
CA ILE A 21 10.75 -3.48 8.58
C ILE A 21 9.85 -4.52 9.25
N SER A 22 8.71 -4.05 9.78
CA SER A 22 7.68 -4.93 10.33
C SER A 22 6.70 -5.29 9.22
N LEU A 23 6.46 -6.57 9.02
CA LEU A 23 5.44 -7.03 8.07
C LEU A 23 4.04 -6.62 8.57
N PRO A 24 3.10 -6.37 7.65
CA PRO A 24 1.72 -6.04 8.04
C PRO A 24 1.07 -7.14 8.86
N ILE A 25 0.29 -6.75 9.86
CA ILE A 25 -0.41 -7.68 10.75
C ILE A 25 -1.87 -7.25 10.91
N ARG A 26 -2.74 -8.22 11.20
CA ARG A 26 -4.12 -7.92 11.59
C ARG A 26 -4.17 -7.61 13.08
N GLY A 27 -5.08 -6.72 13.48
CA GLY A 27 -5.25 -6.35 14.89
C GLY A 27 -5.79 -7.50 15.74
N ASP A 28 -6.66 -8.32 15.16
CA ASP A 28 -7.20 -9.53 15.82
C ASP A 28 -7.69 -10.53 14.75
N LYS A 29 -8.19 -11.69 15.19
CA LYS A 29 -8.65 -12.75 14.28
C LYS A 29 -9.83 -12.34 13.40
N GLY A 30 -10.63 -11.38 13.83
CA GLY A 30 -11.81 -10.90 13.10
C GLY A 30 -11.54 -9.67 12.25
N SER A 31 -10.34 -9.10 12.33
CA SER A 31 -9.97 -7.93 11.52
C SER A 31 -9.69 -8.35 10.09
N ALA A 32 -10.30 -7.68 9.12
CA ALA A 32 -10.05 -7.95 7.70
C ALA A 32 -8.74 -7.31 7.23
N GLY A 33 -8.38 -6.18 7.80
CA GLY A 33 -7.24 -5.39 7.35
C GLY A 33 -5.92 -5.75 8.00
N TYR A 34 -4.88 -5.81 7.17
CA TYR A 34 -3.49 -5.93 7.62
C TYR A 34 -2.92 -4.52 7.75
N ASP A 35 -2.49 -4.14 8.95
CA ASP A 35 -1.98 -2.80 9.24
C ASP A 35 -0.56 -2.62 8.73
N PHE A 36 -0.34 -1.50 8.01
CA PHE A 36 0.97 -1.06 7.56
C PHE A 36 1.50 0.02 8.50
N PHE A 37 2.79 -0.04 8.77
CA PHE A 37 3.46 0.86 9.72
C PHE A 37 4.28 1.90 8.98
N SER A 38 4.33 3.12 9.52
CA SER A 38 5.24 4.14 8.99
C SER A 38 6.68 3.79 9.34
N ASN A 39 7.56 3.88 8.37
CA ASN A 39 8.99 3.65 8.57
C ASN A 39 9.73 4.93 9.00
N GLU A 40 9.02 6.03 9.15
CA GLU A 40 9.61 7.32 9.44
C GLU A 40 8.70 8.17 10.32
N LYS A 41 9.30 9.13 11.01
CA LYS A 41 8.58 10.20 11.67
C LYS A 41 8.45 11.35 10.69
N ILE A 42 7.22 11.85 10.50
CA ILE A 42 6.97 12.93 9.55
C ILE A 42 5.82 13.82 10.01
N VAL A 43 5.88 15.09 9.64
CA VAL A 43 4.78 16.06 9.82
C VAL A 43 4.22 16.36 8.42
N ILE A 44 2.92 16.19 8.25
CA ILE A 44 2.23 16.48 7.00
C ILE A 44 1.42 17.77 7.23
N GLU A 45 1.81 18.84 6.55
CA GLU A 45 1.13 20.13 6.66
C GLU A 45 -0.23 20.08 5.96
N PRO A 46 -1.18 20.98 6.33
CA PRO A 46 -2.48 21.03 5.65
C PRO A 46 -2.32 21.15 4.15
N GLY A 47 -3.03 20.27 3.41
CA GLY A 47 -2.99 20.25 1.96
C GLY A 47 -1.81 19.50 1.35
N GLU A 48 -0.82 19.13 2.14
CA GLU A 48 0.34 18.38 1.66
C GLU A 48 0.05 16.91 1.45
N LYS A 49 0.80 16.32 0.53
CA LYS A 49 0.81 14.87 0.27
C LYS A 49 2.12 14.29 0.74
N HIS A 50 2.08 13.04 1.18
CA HIS A 50 3.28 12.29 1.51
C HIS A 50 3.11 10.84 1.06
N ILE A 51 4.14 10.26 0.48
CA ILE A 51 4.14 8.84 0.12
C ILE A 51 4.89 8.07 1.18
N PHE A 52 4.17 7.20 1.90
CA PHE A 52 4.78 6.28 2.86
C PHE A 52 5.24 5.05 2.09
N TRP A 53 6.55 4.96 1.85
CA TRP A 53 7.12 3.77 1.25
C TRP A 53 7.24 2.68 2.32
N THR A 54 6.61 1.56 2.09
CA THR A 54 6.49 0.51 3.10
C THR A 54 7.67 -0.45 3.11
N ASP A 55 8.43 -0.51 2.02
CA ASP A 55 9.46 -1.54 1.78
C ASP A 55 8.88 -2.96 1.81
N ILE A 56 7.57 -3.06 1.58
CA ILE A 56 6.82 -4.32 1.58
C ILE A 56 6.27 -4.55 0.17
N LYS A 57 6.32 -5.79 -0.28
CA LYS A 57 5.63 -6.27 -1.47
C LYS A 57 4.61 -7.34 -1.07
N SER A 58 3.59 -7.53 -1.90
CA SER A 58 2.54 -8.48 -1.63
C SER A 58 2.41 -9.49 -2.76
N TYR A 59 2.41 -10.78 -2.42
CA TYR A 59 2.12 -11.85 -3.37
C TYR A 59 0.71 -12.36 -3.13
N MET A 60 0.04 -12.77 -4.20
CA MET A 60 -1.35 -13.22 -4.16
C MET A 60 -1.68 -14.02 -5.42
N GLN A 61 -2.87 -14.61 -5.44
CA GLN A 61 -3.34 -15.34 -6.62
C GLN A 61 -3.76 -14.35 -7.72
N GLU A 62 -3.82 -14.83 -8.96
CA GLU A 62 -4.12 -13.97 -10.13
C GLU A 62 -5.51 -13.31 -10.07
N ASP A 63 -6.46 -13.93 -9.38
CA ASP A 63 -7.82 -13.41 -9.23
C ASP A 63 -8.02 -12.62 -7.94
N GLU A 64 -6.93 -12.21 -7.30
CA GLU A 64 -6.96 -11.48 -6.04
C GLU A 64 -6.37 -10.09 -6.20
N VAL A 65 -6.79 -9.20 -5.30
CA VAL A 65 -6.32 -7.83 -5.21
C VAL A 65 -6.10 -7.50 -3.74
N LEU A 66 -5.11 -6.65 -3.47
CA LEU A 66 -4.92 -6.07 -2.15
C LEU A 66 -5.38 -4.62 -2.23
N ASN A 67 -6.49 -4.31 -1.56
CA ASN A 67 -7.01 -2.94 -1.48
C ASN A 67 -6.48 -2.26 -0.24
N ILE A 68 -5.90 -1.07 -0.43
CA ILE A 68 -5.32 -0.27 0.66
C ILE A 68 -6.28 0.85 1.02
N HIS A 69 -6.54 0.99 2.32
CA HIS A 69 -7.38 2.04 2.89
C HIS A 69 -6.67 2.69 4.06
N VAL A 70 -7.03 3.91 4.42
CA VAL A 70 -6.58 4.46 5.69
C VAL A 70 -7.31 3.75 6.83
N ARG A 71 -6.69 3.71 8.00
CA ARG A 71 -7.37 3.24 9.21
C ARG A 71 -8.37 4.29 9.66
N SER A 72 -9.44 3.87 10.34
CA SER A 72 -10.49 4.78 10.80
C SER A 72 -9.94 5.90 11.70
N SER A 73 -8.98 5.60 12.57
CA SER A 73 -8.37 6.63 13.43
C SER A 73 -7.58 7.65 12.62
N ILE A 74 -6.95 7.24 11.54
CA ILE A 74 -6.19 8.13 10.66
C ILE A 74 -7.15 9.03 9.87
N GLY A 75 -8.18 8.44 9.26
CA GLY A 75 -9.14 9.20 8.45
C GLY A 75 -10.05 10.08 9.28
N ILE A 76 -10.68 9.51 10.30
CA ILE A 76 -11.72 10.21 11.08
C ILE A 76 -11.10 11.22 12.06
N LYS A 77 -10.08 10.80 12.81
CA LYS A 77 -9.51 11.67 13.86
C LYS A 77 -8.48 12.65 13.34
N LYS A 78 -7.66 12.22 12.39
CA LYS A 78 -6.53 13.04 11.91
C LYS A 78 -6.81 13.75 10.59
N GLY A 79 -7.86 13.36 9.87
CA GLY A 79 -8.20 14.01 8.60
C GLY A 79 -7.24 13.68 7.47
N LEU A 80 -6.56 12.53 7.54
CA LEU A 80 -5.65 12.06 6.51
C LEU A 80 -6.36 11.03 5.65
N LEU A 81 -6.30 11.18 4.34
CA LEU A 81 -6.93 10.26 3.40
C LEU A 81 -5.94 9.86 2.31
N LEU A 82 -6.16 8.70 1.71
CA LEU A 82 -5.40 8.31 0.53
C LEU A 82 -5.69 9.26 -0.61
N CYS A 83 -4.63 9.67 -1.31
CA CYS A 83 -4.74 10.59 -2.46
C CYS A 83 -5.63 10.02 -3.56
N ASN A 84 -5.66 8.71 -3.72
CA ASN A 84 -6.45 8.02 -4.73
C ASN A 84 -7.71 7.33 -4.15
N GLY A 85 -8.08 7.65 -2.92
CA GLY A 85 -9.24 7.07 -2.24
C GLY A 85 -8.99 5.65 -1.77
N THR A 86 -8.78 4.73 -2.68
CA THR A 86 -8.40 3.34 -2.41
C THR A 86 -7.15 3.01 -3.22
N GLY A 87 -6.15 2.46 -2.56
CA GLY A 87 -4.97 1.95 -3.25
C GLY A 87 -5.25 0.55 -3.76
N ILE A 88 -5.04 0.32 -5.05
CA ILE A 88 -5.25 -1.00 -5.65
C ILE A 88 -3.87 -1.60 -5.94
N ILE A 89 -3.54 -2.67 -5.23
CA ILE A 89 -2.30 -3.41 -5.44
C ILE A 89 -2.64 -4.67 -6.20
N ASP A 90 -2.27 -4.70 -7.47
CA ASP A 90 -2.54 -5.81 -8.37
C ASP A 90 -1.62 -7.00 -8.08
N SER A 91 -2.08 -8.21 -8.41
CA SER A 91 -1.23 -9.41 -8.30
C SER A 91 0.04 -9.27 -9.14
N SER A 92 -0.04 -8.58 -10.28
CA SER A 92 1.08 -8.36 -11.18
C SER A 92 2.11 -7.35 -10.69
N TYR A 93 1.81 -6.65 -9.59
CA TYR A 93 2.74 -5.67 -9.04
C TYR A 93 3.89 -6.32 -8.25
N TYR A 94 3.70 -7.54 -7.79
CA TYR A 94 4.74 -8.29 -7.10
C TYR A 94 5.96 -8.43 -8.01
N SER A 95 7.14 -8.14 -7.50
CA SER A 95 8.40 -8.15 -8.26
C SER A 95 8.41 -7.19 -9.47
N ASN A 96 7.63 -6.10 -9.41
CA ASN A 96 7.60 -5.10 -10.47
C ASN A 96 9.02 -4.61 -10.79
N PRO A 97 9.39 -4.53 -12.08
CA PRO A 97 10.71 -4.04 -12.46
C PRO A 97 10.98 -2.63 -11.91
N GLY A 98 12.18 -2.43 -11.40
CA GLY A 98 12.63 -1.14 -10.88
C GLY A 98 12.38 -0.90 -9.40
N ASN A 99 11.34 -1.46 -8.80
CA ASN A 99 11.06 -1.26 -7.38
C ASN A 99 10.67 -2.53 -6.63
N ASP A 100 10.76 -3.68 -7.26
CA ASP A 100 10.43 -4.99 -6.69
C ASP A 100 9.01 -5.08 -6.12
N GLY A 101 8.09 -4.21 -6.58
CA GLY A 101 6.73 -4.17 -6.07
C GLY A 101 6.58 -3.45 -4.74
N ASN A 102 7.50 -2.57 -4.40
CA ASN A 102 7.44 -1.78 -3.16
C ASN A 102 6.14 -0.98 -3.11
N ILE A 103 5.33 -1.21 -2.09
CA ILE A 103 4.04 -0.55 -1.92
C ILE A 103 4.26 0.83 -1.32
N GLY A 104 3.89 1.88 -2.09
CA GLY A 104 3.89 3.26 -1.62
C GLY A 104 2.46 3.70 -1.36
N ILE A 105 2.22 4.25 -0.17
CA ILE A 105 0.90 4.69 0.26
C ILE A 105 0.89 6.20 0.30
N ALA A 106 0.21 6.83 -0.67
CA ALA A 106 0.14 8.28 -0.82
C ALA A 106 -1.02 8.84 0.00
N ILE A 107 -0.70 9.66 0.97
CA ILE A 107 -1.67 10.23 1.92
C ILE A 107 -1.62 11.76 1.84
N LYS A 108 -2.79 12.39 1.90
CA LYS A 108 -2.92 13.84 1.91
C LYS A 108 -3.59 14.28 3.21
N ASN A 109 -3.11 15.39 3.75
CA ASN A 109 -3.72 16.03 4.92
C ASN A 109 -4.86 16.95 4.46
N PHE A 110 -6.10 16.54 4.74
CA PHE A 110 -7.30 17.32 4.44
C PHE A 110 -7.78 18.15 5.62
N SER A 111 -7.08 18.09 6.76
CA SER A 111 -7.41 18.88 7.94
C SER A 111 -6.80 20.29 7.83
N ASN A 112 -7.12 21.13 8.81
CA ASN A 112 -6.58 22.49 8.88
C ASN A 112 -5.35 22.60 9.80
N GLU A 113 -4.87 21.47 10.33
CA GLU A 113 -3.75 21.42 11.26
C GLU A 113 -2.64 20.52 10.73
N PRO A 114 -1.38 20.81 11.07
CA PRO A 114 -0.30 19.85 10.80
C PRO A 114 -0.57 18.56 11.53
N VAL A 115 -0.27 17.43 10.90
CA VAL A 115 -0.43 16.11 11.51
C VAL A 115 0.92 15.40 11.56
N GLU A 116 1.34 15.00 12.77
CA GLU A 116 2.55 14.24 12.97
C GLU A 116 2.21 12.75 12.94
N ILE A 117 3.00 12.01 12.17
CA ILE A 117 2.99 10.54 12.16
C ILE A 117 4.31 10.07 12.75
N ALA A 118 4.23 9.26 13.78
CA ALA A 118 5.42 8.70 14.42
C ALA A 118 5.94 7.50 13.63
N GLN A 119 7.23 7.25 13.73
CA GLN A 119 7.80 6.00 13.23
C GLN A 119 7.13 4.85 13.99
N GLY A 120 6.69 3.82 13.27
CA GLY A 120 6.00 2.68 13.85
C GLY A 120 4.49 2.87 14.01
N GLU A 121 3.97 4.04 13.70
CA GLU A 121 2.53 4.28 13.73
C GLU A 121 1.85 3.55 12.58
N ARG A 122 0.65 2.98 12.83
CA ARG A 122 -0.15 2.30 11.80
C ARG A 122 -0.85 3.36 10.98
N VAL A 123 -0.54 3.43 9.68
CA VAL A 123 -1.04 4.51 8.81
C VAL A 123 -2.12 4.04 7.83
N ALA A 124 -2.14 2.76 7.52
CA ALA A 124 -3.06 2.22 6.53
C ALA A 124 -3.33 0.76 6.81
N GLN A 125 -4.31 0.21 6.11
CA GLN A 125 -4.63 -1.21 6.19
C GLN A 125 -4.89 -1.75 4.79
N GLY A 126 -4.52 -3.00 4.58
CA GLY A 126 -4.75 -3.71 3.32
C GLY A 126 -5.67 -4.89 3.51
N VAL A 127 -6.63 -5.05 2.61
CA VAL A 127 -7.59 -6.15 2.63
C VAL A 127 -7.44 -6.93 1.34
N PHE A 128 -7.19 -8.24 1.45
CA PHE A 128 -7.20 -9.13 0.29
C PHE A 128 -8.63 -9.46 -0.10
N GLN A 129 -8.91 -9.40 -1.40
CA GLN A 129 -10.22 -9.70 -1.95
C GLN A 129 -10.08 -10.39 -3.29
N LYS A 130 -11.07 -11.20 -3.66
CA LYS A 130 -11.19 -11.69 -5.03
C LYS A 130 -11.91 -10.65 -5.85
N TYR A 131 -11.58 -10.57 -7.14
CA TYR A 131 -12.27 -9.69 -8.07
C TYR A 131 -12.77 -10.50 -9.27
N LEU A 132 -13.69 -9.90 -9.99
CA LEU A 132 -14.30 -10.52 -11.17
C LEU A 132 -13.87 -9.76 -12.42
N VAL A 133 -13.85 -10.43 -13.54
CA VAL A 133 -13.59 -9.83 -14.84
C VAL A 133 -14.83 -9.92 -15.73
N ALA A 134 -14.92 -9.05 -16.73
CA ALA A 134 -16.05 -9.02 -17.65
C ALA A 134 -16.01 -10.21 -18.63
N ASP A 135 -17.19 -10.61 -19.15
CA ASP A 135 -17.29 -11.70 -20.13
C ASP A 135 -16.44 -11.45 -21.36
N THR A 136 -16.34 -10.21 -21.80
CA THR A 136 -15.55 -9.81 -22.97
C THR A 136 -14.29 -9.08 -22.51
N ASP A 137 -13.54 -9.73 -21.63
CA ASP A 137 -12.34 -9.12 -21.04
C ASP A 137 -11.25 -8.92 -22.08
N ILE A 138 -10.76 -7.67 -22.17
CA ILE A 138 -9.67 -7.29 -23.07
C ILE A 138 -8.57 -6.65 -22.23
N VAL A 139 -7.35 -7.17 -22.35
CA VAL A 139 -6.21 -6.62 -21.64
C VAL A 139 -5.30 -5.85 -22.60
N ALA A 140 -4.75 -4.73 -22.17
CA ALA A 140 -3.90 -3.90 -22.99
C ALA A 140 -2.48 -4.45 -23.12
N ASN A 141 -1.98 -5.10 -22.07
CA ASN A 141 -0.62 -5.63 -22.01
C ASN A 141 -0.62 -7.03 -21.37
N GLU A 142 0.22 -7.93 -21.90
CA GLU A 142 0.34 -9.29 -21.35
C GLU A 142 0.95 -9.32 -19.96
N SER A 143 1.84 -8.36 -19.65
CA SER A 143 2.50 -8.29 -18.35
C SER A 143 2.75 -6.85 -17.94
N ARG A 144 2.94 -6.64 -16.65
CA ARG A 144 3.26 -5.33 -16.09
C ARG A 144 4.72 -4.98 -16.40
N VAL A 145 4.95 -3.75 -16.83
CA VAL A 145 6.31 -3.24 -17.12
C VAL A 145 6.70 -2.04 -16.26
N GLY A 146 5.81 -1.58 -15.36
CA GLY A 146 6.10 -0.43 -14.52
C GLY A 146 5.14 -0.32 -13.34
N GLY A 147 5.18 0.81 -12.66
CA GLY A 147 4.40 1.08 -11.45
C GLY A 147 3.15 1.92 -11.71
N VAL A 148 3.02 3.02 -10.98
CA VAL A 148 1.84 3.89 -11.01
C VAL A 148 1.54 4.37 -12.43
N GLY A 149 0.33 4.09 -12.92
CA GLY A 149 -0.12 4.52 -14.23
C GLY A 149 0.47 3.75 -15.40
N SER A 150 1.16 2.65 -15.17
CA SER A 150 1.92 1.93 -16.20
C SER A 150 1.08 0.96 -17.04
N THR A 151 -0.13 0.59 -16.60
CA THR A 151 -0.95 -0.44 -17.24
C THR A 151 -1.84 0.10 -18.37
N GLY A 152 -1.62 1.31 -18.76
CA GLY A 152 -2.41 1.95 -19.79
C GLY A 152 -2.59 3.41 -19.47
N ARG A 153 -3.45 4.05 -20.22
CA ARG A 153 -3.60 5.50 -20.12
C ARG A 153 -4.89 5.92 -19.50
#